data_b1811af6ddfaee73f9c483e6817d80bd
#
_entry.id   b1811af6ddfaee73f9c483e6817d80bd
#
_cell.length_a   1.000
_cell.length_b   1.000
_cell.length_c   1.000
_cell.angle_alpha   90.00
_cell.angle_beta   90.00
_cell.angle_gamma   90.00
#
_symmetry.space_group_name_H-M   'P 1'
#
loop_
_entity.id
_entity.type
_entity.pdbx_description
1 polymer ?
#
loop_
_entity_poly.entity_id
_entity_poly.type
_entity_poly.pdbx_seq_one_letter_code
_entity_poly.pdbx_strand_id
1 'polypeptide(L)'
;MKRPLNWGMIAKNKWFHQTCYTEIFIDDCYQKFFQVESGDVVLDVGASIGPFSWSILDAQPAHIYCVEAHPELYQTLVSNLSDTDVPVTTMNLGMGPRDGTNYIAGMFDPNKQTHSDGTDGTTMETISFKTLIERHGITHIDFLKTDCEGGEYDMFTADNFDWVTRNVRKIAGEFHTATPAQREKWIEFRDLYLKHFDNFQILSIDYVDIKWDVWNDHFLEYYGAFMVFIDNRVPSTPKTPGTIVLDTKTSSPVIPIRSATPIKQKWQHWPAPTMEITTIIPEKGCVVDCVFCPQRLLEDVYTGTRILTLDNFKILIDRIPRDVRITFAGFTEPWMNKYCTDMLLYAHEQGHPISVFTTGVGVSVEDLERIVDVPYHGNPNGGFTLHLPDAEMLARHPITPGYLKTLAWLRDNHHRIQNFTTMTMGEVHPSVKHLFDWAPSFEMWSRAGNLVRESLLKPKLLNLKNRWNSVYHEGPRTCGCVEHLYHNVMLPNGDVVLCCMDYGLEHVLGNLYTQTYEDVIPEAQSCRDLCNYCENGVEPVK
;
A
#
# COMPACT_ATOMS: atom_id res chain seq x y z
N MET A 1 27.39 16.53 26.49
CA MET A 1 25.97 16.91 26.28
C MET A 1 25.89 17.38 24.84
N LYS A 2 25.08 16.72 23.98
CA LYS A 2 24.94 17.13 22.59
C LYS A 2 24.48 18.59 22.50
N ARG A 3 25.06 19.37 21.59
CA ARG A 3 24.50 20.70 21.27
C ARG A 3 23.11 20.52 20.63
N PRO A 4 22.15 21.43 20.90
CA PRO A 4 20.89 21.40 20.19
C PRO A 4 21.12 21.59 18.68
N LEU A 5 20.38 20.84 17.86
CA LEU A 5 20.46 20.91 16.41
C LEU A 5 20.14 22.32 15.92
N ASN A 6 21.01 22.89 15.11
CA ASN A 6 20.75 24.16 14.43
C ASN A 6 19.93 23.89 13.17
N TRP A 7 18.71 24.38 13.12
CA TRP A 7 17.80 24.19 11.99
C TRP A 7 18.07 25.12 10.80
N GLY A 8 18.99 26.08 10.93
CA GLY A 8 19.42 26.95 9.85
C GLY A 8 18.28 27.57 9.05
N MET A 9 18.33 27.41 7.73
CA MET A 9 17.29 27.92 6.83
C MET A 9 15.96 27.14 6.93
N ILE A 10 15.97 25.87 7.34
CA ILE A 10 14.75 25.05 7.52
C ILE A 10 13.82 25.72 8.56
N ALA A 11 14.36 26.33 9.62
CA ALA A 11 13.57 27.00 10.63
C ALA A 11 12.72 28.18 10.10
N LYS A 12 13.06 28.72 8.92
CA LYS A 12 12.28 29.79 8.28
C LYS A 12 10.93 29.31 7.75
N ASN A 13 10.82 28.04 7.38
CA ASN A 13 9.58 27.37 6.98
C ASN A 13 9.07 26.52 8.15
N LYS A 14 8.11 27.05 8.92
CA LYS A 14 7.59 26.38 10.12
C LYS A 14 6.98 25.01 9.83
N TRP A 15 6.30 24.85 8.69
CA TRP A 15 5.70 23.59 8.30
C TRP A 15 6.78 22.56 8.02
N PHE A 16 7.75 22.88 7.17
CA PHE A 16 8.84 21.97 6.81
C PHE A 16 9.70 21.61 8.04
N HIS A 17 10.01 22.58 8.90
CA HIS A 17 10.69 22.33 10.18
C HIS A 17 9.93 21.34 11.07
N GLN A 18 8.59 21.54 11.22
CA GLN A 18 7.78 20.64 12.04
C GLN A 18 7.72 19.24 11.46
N THR A 19 7.59 19.12 10.13
CA THR A 19 7.55 17.84 9.42
C THR A 19 8.85 17.07 9.64
N CYS A 20 10.01 17.65 9.30
CA CYS A 20 11.31 17.00 9.52
C CYS A 20 11.57 16.64 11.00
N TYR A 21 11.12 17.51 11.93
CA TYR A 21 11.26 17.20 13.36
C TYR A 21 10.42 15.99 13.75
N THR A 22 9.16 15.94 13.31
CA THR A 22 8.24 14.84 13.62
C THR A 22 8.76 13.54 13.03
N GLU A 23 9.12 13.52 11.76
CA GLU A 23 9.60 12.33 11.05
C GLU A 23 10.84 11.72 11.71
N ILE A 24 11.83 12.54 12.07
CA ILE A 24 13.11 12.04 12.60
C ILE A 24 13.06 11.78 14.11
N PHE A 25 12.46 12.70 14.91
CA PHE A 25 12.61 12.65 16.38
C PHE A 25 11.39 12.09 17.11
N ILE A 26 10.24 12.02 16.46
CA ILE A 26 9.01 11.47 17.04
C ILE A 26 8.69 10.12 16.41
N ASP A 27 8.67 10.07 15.08
CA ASP A 27 8.27 8.88 14.34
C ASP A 27 9.42 7.91 14.08
N ASP A 28 10.67 8.41 14.16
CA ASP A 28 11.89 7.63 13.85
C ASP A 28 11.77 6.93 12.48
N CYS A 29 11.43 7.72 11.46
CA CYS A 29 10.93 7.24 10.17
C CYS A 29 11.87 6.27 9.45
N TYR A 30 13.20 6.43 9.60
CA TYR A 30 14.19 5.56 8.97
C TYR A 30 14.56 4.32 9.79
N GLN A 31 14.18 4.25 11.04
CA GLN A 31 14.56 3.15 11.95
C GLN A 31 13.35 2.29 12.41
N LYS A 32 12.25 2.27 11.67
CA LYS A 32 11.03 1.56 12.04
C LYS A 32 11.19 0.04 12.16
N PHE A 33 12.04 -0.57 11.38
CA PHE A 33 12.21 -2.04 11.36
C PHE A 33 13.56 -2.50 11.88
N PHE A 34 14.54 -1.63 11.90
CA PHE A 34 15.88 -1.88 12.40
C PHE A 34 16.53 -0.56 12.77
N GLN A 35 17.50 -0.58 13.65
CA GLN A 35 18.14 0.62 14.16
C GLN A 35 19.63 0.64 13.79
N VAL A 36 20.24 1.82 13.86
CA VAL A 36 21.69 1.96 13.87
C VAL A 36 22.21 1.42 15.18
N GLU A 37 23.23 0.55 15.11
CA GLU A 37 23.83 -0.11 16.24
C GLU A 37 25.23 0.47 16.55
N SER A 38 25.74 0.23 17.76
CA SER A 38 27.07 0.65 18.12
C SER A 38 28.11 -0.04 17.22
N GLY A 39 28.99 0.77 16.65
CA GLY A 39 30.01 0.28 15.73
C GLY A 39 29.59 0.19 14.27
N ASP A 40 28.34 0.51 13.92
CA ASP A 40 27.88 0.53 12.55
C ASP A 40 28.62 1.61 11.71
N VAL A 41 28.89 1.30 10.45
CA VAL A 41 29.26 2.27 9.42
C VAL A 41 27.99 2.73 8.72
N VAL A 42 27.71 4.04 8.81
CA VAL A 42 26.49 4.65 8.31
C VAL A 42 26.77 5.50 7.08
N LEU A 43 25.97 5.38 6.04
CA LEU A 43 25.93 6.30 4.90
C LEU A 43 24.57 6.98 4.85
N ASP A 44 24.55 8.31 5.04
CA ASP A 44 23.39 9.18 5.00
C ASP A 44 23.39 9.99 3.70
N VAL A 45 22.61 9.57 2.72
CA VAL A 45 22.47 10.25 1.41
C VAL A 45 21.24 11.13 1.43
N GLY A 46 21.42 12.42 1.10
CA GLY A 46 20.41 13.46 1.33
C GLY A 46 20.38 13.83 2.82
N ALA A 47 21.56 14.14 3.38
CA ALA A 47 21.70 14.35 4.81
C ALA A 47 21.05 15.66 5.30
N SER A 48 20.68 16.59 4.40
CA SER A 48 20.11 17.89 4.74
C SER A 48 21.01 18.65 5.74
N ILE A 49 20.46 19.18 6.81
CA ILE A 49 21.22 19.79 7.92
C ILE A 49 21.74 18.78 8.94
N GLY A 50 21.60 17.48 8.67
CA GLY A 50 22.06 16.36 9.50
C GLY A 50 21.10 15.87 10.59
N PRO A 51 19.77 15.98 10.46
CA PRO A 51 18.87 15.59 11.56
C PRO A 51 18.94 14.09 11.85
N PHE A 52 18.94 13.23 10.82
CA PHE A 52 19.10 11.79 11.01
C PHE A 52 20.48 11.46 11.60
N SER A 53 21.56 11.92 10.97
CA SER A 53 22.93 11.69 11.46
C SER A 53 23.11 12.17 12.91
N TRP A 54 22.48 13.31 13.29
CA TRP A 54 22.51 13.81 14.65
C TRP A 54 21.71 12.92 15.62
N SER A 55 20.56 12.38 15.19
CA SER A 55 19.71 11.53 16.03
C SER A 55 20.41 10.24 16.46
N ILE A 56 21.22 9.66 15.58
CA ILE A 56 21.92 8.37 15.81
C ILE A 56 23.27 8.49 16.54
N LEU A 57 23.76 9.68 16.90
CA LEU A 57 25.06 9.84 17.58
C LEU A 57 25.13 9.06 18.89
N ASP A 58 24.03 8.91 19.64
CA ASP A 58 23.98 8.17 20.90
C ASP A 58 24.16 6.66 20.73
N ALA A 59 23.88 6.14 19.53
CA ALA A 59 24.15 4.74 19.18
C ALA A 59 25.67 4.46 19.03
N GLN A 60 26.51 5.51 18.98
CA GLN A 60 27.96 5.40 18.82
C GLN A 60 28.36 4.57 17.57
N PRO A 61 27.92 4.96 16.36
CA PRO A 61 28.38 4.31 15.13
C PRO A 61 29.92 4.48 14.99
N ALA A 62 30.56 3.57 14.27
CA ALA A 62 32.01 3.64 14.00
C ALA A 62 32.34 4.80 13.07
N HIS A 63 31.46 5.10 12.11
CA HIS A 63 31.66 6.23 11.18
C HIS A 63 30.30 6.62 10.55
N ILE A 64 30.11 7.92 10.33
CA ILE A 64 28.96 8.44 9.56
C ILE A 64 29.51 9.18 8.34
N TYR A 65 29.12 8.74 7.14
CA TYR A 65 29.34 9.45 5.89
C TYR A 65 28.06 10.18 5.51
N CYS A 66 28.12 11.51 5.36
CA CYS A 66 26.96 12.36 5.02
C CYS A 66 27.15 12.97 3.65
N VAL A 67 26.19 12.78 2.77
CA VAL A 67 26.16 13.37 1.42
C VAL A 67 24.99 14.34 1.34
N GLU A 68 25.28 15.62 1.10
CA GLU A 68 24.28 16.68 0.96
C GLU A 68 24.60 17.57 -0.23
N ALA A 69 23.68 17.67 -1.16
CA ALA A 69 23.87 18.35 -2.43
C ALA A 69 23.76 19.88 -2.32
N HIS A 70 22.81 20.37 -1.48
CA HIS A 70 22.52 21.79 -1.37
C HIS A 70 23.59 22.53 -0.54
N PRO A 71 24.33 23.52 -1.09
CA PRO A 71 25.46 24.13 -0.39
C PRO A 71 25.13 24.78 0.96
N GLU A 72 23.97 25.44 1.08
CA GLU A 72 23.58 26.09 2.34
C GLU A 72 23.18 25.10 3.43
N LEU A 73 22.50 24.00 3.05
CA LEU A 73 22.20 22.91 3.99
C LEU A 73 23.47 22.21 4.42
N TYR A 74 24.37 21.95 3.49
CA TYR A 74 25.67 21.38 3.77
C TYR A 74 26.49 22.20 4.78
N GLN A 75 26.50 23.54 4.66
CA GLN A 75 27.19 24.38 5.65
C GLN A 75 26.60 24.19 7.08
N THR A 76 25.28 24.06 7.14
CA THR A 76 24.58 23.81 8.41
C THR A 76 24.86 22.39 8.93
N LEU A 77 24.89 21.38 8.05
CA LEU A 77 25.27 19.99 8.35
C LEU A 77 26.68 19.93 8.99
N VAL A 78 27.65 20.56 8.33
CA VAL A 78 29.05 20.63 8.86
C VAL A 78 29.05 21.24 10.26
N SER A 79 28.35 22.36 10.47
CA SER A 79 28.26 22.99 11.77
C SER A 79 27.61 22.12 12.84
N ASN A 80 26.54 21.41 12.49
CA ASN A 80 25.82 20.55 13.42
C ASN A 80 26.61 19.33 13.88
N LEU A 81 27.49 18.80 13.02
CA LEU A 81 28.26 17.58 13.30
C LEU A 81 29.74 17.85 13.61
N SER A 82 30.18 19.12 13.74
CA SER A 82 31.58 19.48 13.95
C SER A 82 32.14 19.05 15.31
N ASP A 83 31.33 19.02 16.36
CA ASP A 83 31.74 18.79 17.75
C ASP A 83 31.17 17.44 18.27
N THR A 84 31.21 16.40 17.46
CA THR A 84 30.80 15.05 17.87
C THR A 84 31.97 14.14 18.16
N ASP A 85 31.83 13.23 19.12
CA ASP A 85 32.82 12.20 19.43
C ASP A 85 32.80 11.05 18.39
N VAL A 86 31.78 10.99 17.54
CA VAL A 86 31.65 10.01 16.46
C VAL A 86 32.42 10.54 15.23
N PRO A 87 33.23 9.72 14.57
CA PRO A 87 33.84 10.09 13.29
C PRO A 87 32.81 10.39 12.23
N VAL A 88 32.84 11.60 11.66
CA VAL A 88 31.90 12.03 10.59
C VAL A 88 32.68 12.56 9.40
N THR A 89 32.31 12.11 8.21
CA THR A 89 32.76 12.68 6.93
C THR A 89 31.59 13.31 6.19
N THR A 90 31.65 14.62 5.97
CA THR A 90 30.59 15.35 5.25
C THR A 90 31.04 15.70 3.82
N MET A 91 30.14 15.58 2.86
CA MET A 91 30.44 15.80 1.45
C MET A 91 29.36 16.67 0.81
N ASN A 92 29.76 17.77 0.16
CA ASN A 92 28.80 18.60 -0.60
C ASN A 92 28.69 18.08 -2.03
N LEU A 93 27.95 17.00 -2.20
CA LEU A 93 27.78 16.26 -3.43
C LEU A 93 26.31 15.81 -3.58
N GLY A 94 25.84 15.72 -4.83
CA GLY A 94 24.60 15.02 -5.14
C GLY A 94 24.86 13.59 -5.60
N MET A 95 24.01 12.64 -5.22
CA MET A 95 24.06 11.29 -5.78
C MET A 95 23.52 11.32 -7.21
N GLY A 96 24.23 10.67 -8.12
CA GLY A 96 23.85 10.60 -9.52
C GLY A 96 24.36 9.34 -10.22
N PRO A 97 23.89 9.08 -11.47
CA PRO A 97 24.29 7.88 -12.20
C PRO A 97 25.78 7.92 -12.64
N ARG A 98 26.40 9.09 -12.61
CA ARG A 98 27.80 9.32 -12.98
C ARG A 98 28.34 10.60 -12.33
N ASP A 99 29.65 10.70 -12.28
CA ASP A 99 30.34 11.91 -11.83
C ASP A 99 30.10 13.05 -12.83
N GLY A 100 29.90 14.27 -12.31
CA GLY A 100 29.65 15.43 -13.16
C GLY A 100 29.09 16.62 -12.41
N THR A 101 28.25 17.38 -13.08
CA THR A 101 27.57 18.55 -12.54
C THR A 101 26.10 18.47 -12.92
N ASN A 102 25.23 18.80 -11.97
CA ASN A 102 23.80 18.88 -12.16
C ASN A 102 23.23 20.14 -11.49
N TYR A 103 21.93 20.35 -11.55
CA TYR A 103 21.25 21.48 -10.95
C TYR A 103 20.27 21.00 -9.88
N ILE A 104 20.21 21.72 -8.75
CA ILE A 104 19.16 21.56 -7.75
C ILE A 104 18.14 22.67 -7.97
N ALA A 105 16.88 22.35 -8.22
CA ALA A 105 15.79 23.32 -8.23
C ALA A 105 15.56 23.88 -6.83
N GLY A 106 15.09 25.13 -6.72
CA GLY A 106 14.98 25.86 -5.44
C GLY A 106 14.11 25.15 -4.41
N MET A 107 14.70 24.78 -3.31
CA MET A 107 14.21 23.89 -2.25
C MET A 107 13.02 24.43 -1.42
N PHE A 108 12.65 25.68 -1.54
CA PHE A 108 11.63 26.33 -0.71
C PHE A 108 10.55 27.07 -1.51
N ASP A 109 10.47 26.82 -2.81
CA ASP A 109 9.34 27.29 -3.59
C ASP A 109 8.23 26.24 -3.57
N PRO A 110 7.10 26.44 -2.87
CA PRO A 110 6.00 25.49 -2.79
C PRO A 110 5.37 25.18 -4.16
N ASN A 111 5.71 25.96 -5.19
CA ASN A 111 5.27 25.77 -6.57
C ASN A 111 6.35 25.09 -7.45
N LYS A 112 7.53 24.83 -6.92
CA LYS A 112 8.61 24.15 -7.63
C LYS A 112 9.01 22.92 -6.84
N GLN A 113 8.62 21.76 -7.36
CA GLN A 113 9.16 20.49 -6.87
C GLN A 113 10.67 20.48 -7.14
N THR A 114 11.44 20.06 -6.13
CA THR A 114 12.89 19.88 -6.23
C THR A 114 13.18 18.66 -7.09
N HIS A 115 13.40 18.88 -8.38
CA HIS A 115 13.80 17.81 -9.31
C HIS A 115 15.21 18.06 -9.80
N SER A 116 16.01 17.01 -9.82
CA SER A 116 17.42 17.02 -10.27
C SER A 116 17.63 17.25 -11.77
N ASP A 117 16.57 17.48 -12.54
CA ASP A 117 16.59 17.67 -13.99
C ASP A 117 16.28 19.11 -14.45
N GLY A 118 16.14 20.05 -13.49
CA GLY A 118 15.87 21.47 -13.79
C GLY A 118 17.08 22.21 -14.33
N THR A 119 16.85 23.05 -15.34
CA THR A 119 17.89 23.94 -15.92
C THR A 119 18.02 25.28 -15.18
N ASP A 120 17.17 25.56 -14.20
CA ASP A 120 17.13 26.77 -13.37
C ASP A 120 17.33 26.40 -11.89
N GLY A 121 18.54 26.47 -11.38
CA GLY A 121 18.82 26.15 -9.99
C GLY A 121 20.27 26.37 -9.59
N THR A 122 20.59 26.03 -8.33
CA THR A 122 21.97 26.03 -7.83
C THR A 122 22.72 24.85 -8.45
N THR A 123 23.90 25.11 -8.99
CA THR A 123 24.78 24.05 -9.52
C THR A 123 25.32 23.18 -8.40
N MET A 124 25.27 21.87 -8.55
CA MET A 124 25.87 20.90 -7.64
C MET A 124 26.84 19.98 -8.37
N GLU A 125 27.91 19.56 -7.69
CA GLU A 125 28.74 18.44 -8.12
C GLU A 125 28.00 17.13 -7.84
N THR A 126 27.96 16.22 -8.82
CA THR A 126 27.40 14.88 -8.64
C THR A 126 28.49 13.83 -8.62
N ILE A 127 28.25 12.78 -7.83
CA ILE A 127 29.14 11.63 -7.72
C ILE A 127 28.34 10.33 -7.91
N SER A 128 28.92 9.39 -8.65
CA SER A 128 28.35 8.04 -8.73
C SER A 128 28.61 7.28 -7.43
N PHE A 129 27.72 6.33 -7.10
CA PHE A 129 27.86 5.50 -5.89
C PHE A 129 29.20 4.78 -5.87
N LYS A 130 29.62 4.23 -7.01
CA LYS A 130 30.92 3.56 -7.15
C LYS A 130 32.09 4.48 -6.82
N THR A 131 32.11 5.67 -7.41
CA THR A 131 33.19 6.65 -7.16
C THR A 131 33.19 7.10 -5.70
N LEU A 132 32.00 7.29 -5.08
CA LEU A 132 31.88 7.63 -3.67
C LEU A 132 32.57 6.58 -2.79
N ILE A 133 32.21 5.31 -2.97
CA ILE A 133 32.77 4.18 -2.21
C ILE A 133 34.30 4.09 -2.38
N GLU A 134 34.78 4.16 -3.62
CA GLU A 134 36.21 4.08 -3.92
C GLU A 134 36.98 5.28 -3.39
N ARG A 135 36.50 6.52 -3.55
CA ARG A 135 37.17 7.76 -3.11
C ARG A 135 37.33 7.82 -1.60
N HIS A 136 36.36 7.31 -0.85
CA HIS A 136 36.38 7.35 0.62
C HIS A 136 36.81 6.03 1.27
N GLY A 137 37.18 5.02 0.47
CA GLY A 137 37.62 3.72 0.96
C GLY A 137 36.58 2.98 1.79
N ILE A 138 35.28 3.15 1.44
CA ILE A 138 34.18 2.51 2.15
C ILE A 138 34.15 1.04 1.74
N THR A 139 34.38 0.14 2.68
CA THR A 139 34.45 -1.30 2.42
C THR A 139 33.14 -2.01 2.70
N HIS A 140 32.30 -1.46 3.57
CA HIS A 140 30.97 -1.95 3.90
C HIS A 140 30.11 -0.81 4.46
N ILE A 141 28.81 -1.00 4.46
CA ILE A 141 27.83 -0.09 5.05
C ILE A 141 26.86 -0.93 5.87
N ASP A 142 26.77 -0.68 7.17
CA ASP A 142 25.84 -1.37 8.05
C ASP A 142 24.45 -0.76 7.97
N PHE A 143 24.38 0.56 7.77
CA PHE A 143 23.11 1.27 7.59
C PHE A 143 23.24 2.32 6.48
N LEU A 144 22.49 2.15 5.40
CA LEU A 144 22.32 3.11 4.32
C LEU A 144 20.97 3.81 4.49
N LYS A 145 21.00 5.11 4.78
CA LYS A 145 19.82 5.97 4.66
C LYS A 145 19.87 6.70 3.33
N THR A 146 18.78 6.75 2.60
CA THR A 146 18.67 7.54 1.39
C THR A 146 17.35 8.31 1.34
N ASP A 147 17.47 9.58 0.98
CA ASP A 147 16.35 10.48 0.75
C ASP A 147 16.94 11.69 0.00
N CYS A 148 17.02 11.58 -1.31
CA CYS A 148 17.76 12.52 -2.15
C CYS A 148 17.00 12.91 -3.44
N GLU A 149 15.66 12.95 -3.33
CA GLU A 149 14.78 13.58 -4.31
C GLU A 149 14.89 12.99 -5.72
N GLY A 150 15.09 11.67 -5.84
CA GLY A 150 15.13 10.92 -7.09
C GLY A 150 16.51 10.37 -7.48
N GLY A 151 17.53 10.60 -6.66
CA GLY A 151 18.86 9.98 -6.78
C GLY A 151 18.99 8.61 -6.09
N GLU A 152 17.97 8.16 -5.36
CA GLU A 152 17.94 6.89 -4.62
C GLU A 152 18.25 5.71 -5.53
N TYR A 153 17.70 5.74 -6.73
CA TYR A 153 17.83 4.67 -7.73
C TYR A 153 19.25 4.54 -8.30
N ASP A 154 20.01 5.62 -8.31
CA ASP A 154 21.34 5.67 -8.93
C ASP A 154 22.40 4.87 -8.13
N MET A 155 22.04 4.45 -6.89
CA MET A 155 22.86 3.53 -6.09
C MET A 155 22.63 2.06 -6.48
N PHE A 156 21.50 1.74 -7.11
CA PHE A 156 21.09 0.37 -7.48
C PHE A 156 21.16 0.16 -9.00
N THR A 157 22.33 0.36 -9.56
CA THR A 157 22.60 0.10 -11.00
C THR A 157 23.25 -1.27 -11.19
N ALA A 158 23.27 -1.79 -12.41
CA ALA A 158 23.92 -3.05 -12.71
C ALA A 158 25.40 -3.10 -12.24
N ASP A 159 26.10 -1.95 -12.32
CA ASP A 159 27.51 -1.85 -11.90
C ASP A 159 27.69 -1.85 -10.36
N ASN A 160 26.67 -1.43 -9.63
CA ASN A 160 26.73 -1.27 -8.17
C ASN A 160 26.06 -2.42 -7.40
N PHE A 161 25.10 -3.08 -8.01
CA PHE A 161 24.18 -4.01 -7.32
C PHE A 161 24.91 -5.16 -6.62
N ASP A 162 25.90 -5.73 -7.30
CA ASP A 162 26.71 -6.82 -6.74
C ASP A 162 27.52 -6.36 -5.49
N TRP A 163 27.98 -5.12 -5.48
CA TRP A 163 28.63 -4.53 -4.32
C TRP A 163 27.61 -4.25 -3.19
N VAL A 164 26.45 -3.69 -3.52
CA VAL A 164 25.37 -3.40 -2.55
C VAL A 164 24.91 -4.66 -1.85
N THR A 165 24.61 -5.71 -2.61
CA THR A 165 24.14 -6.98 -2.02
C THR A 165 25.14 -7.66 -1.10
N ARG A 166 26.43 -7.44 -1.32
CA ARG A 166 27.49 -8.04 -0.48
C ARG A 166 27.91 -7.18 0.70
N ASN A 167 27.81 -5.87 0.60
CA ASN A 167 28.46 -4.97 1.54
C ASN A 167 27.51 -3.99 2.23
N VAL A 168 26.23 -3.94 1.87
CA VAL A 168 25.23 -3.10 2.56
C VAL A 168 24.26 -4.00 3.33
N ARG A 169 24.16 -3.79 4.64
CA ARG A 169 23.38 -4.65 5.55
C ARG A 169 21.93 -4.21 5.71
N LYS A 170 21.71 -2.94 5.98
CA LYS A 170 20.40 -2.33 6.22
C LYS A 170 20.22 -1.14 5.29
N ILE A 171 19.08 -1.02 4.64
CA ILE A 171 18.76 0.12 3.77
C ILE A 171 17.40 0.67 4.22
N ALA A 172 17.35 1.95 4.51
CA ALA A 172 16.11 2.66 4.80
C ALA A 172 16.08 3.95 4.00
N GLY A 173 15.00 4.23 3.28
CA GLY A 173 14.96 5.45 2.50
C GLY A 173 13.59 5.84 2.00
N GLU A 174 13.46 7.11 1.66
CA GLU A 174 12.35 7.65 0.92
C GLU A 174 12.67 7.57 -0.58
N PHE A 175 11.81 6.88 -1.33
CA PHE A 175 11.94 6.64 -2.76
C PHE A 175 10.89 7.47 -3.50
N HIS A 176 11.36 8.39 -4.32
CA HIS A 176 10.51 9.38 -4.99
C HIS A 176 9.96 8.88 -6.32
N THR A 177 8.65 9.07 -6.52
CA THR A 177 7.91 8.65 -7.72
C THR A 177 6.99 9.75 -8.26
N ALA A 178 7.21 11.00 -7.84
CA ALA A 178 6.39 12.14 -8.21
C ALA A 178 6.36 12.42 -9.72
N THR A 179 7.47 12.17 -10.42
CA THR A 179 7.57 12.38 -11.87
C THR A 179 7.52 11.08 -12.67
N PRO A 180 7.11 11.12 -13.96
CA PRO A 180 7.17 9.93 -14.81
C PRO A 180 8.57 9.30 -14.86
N ALA A 181 9.64 10.09 -14.95
CA ALA A 181 11.00 9.59 -14.96
C ALA A 181 11.40 8.87 -13.66
N GLN A 182 10.96 9.38 -12.50
CA GLN A 182 11.16 8.70 -11.21
C GLN A 182 10.37 7.39 -11.12
N ARG A 183 9.14 7.36 -11.64
CA ARG A 183 8.34 6.12 -11.72
C ARG A 183 8.99 5.06 -12.61
N GLU A 184 9.56 5.45 -13.76
CA GLU A 184 10.33 4.53 -14.60
C GLU A 184 11.55 3.96 -13.87
N LYS A 185 12.29 4.79 -13.13
CA LYS A 185 13.41 4.34 -12.28
C LYS A 185 12.95 3.39 -11.17
N TRP A 186 11.81 3.67 -10.54
CA TRP A 186 11.24 2.76 -9.54
C TRP A 186 10.89 1.40 -10.14
N ILE A 187 10.22 1.38 -11.30
CA ILE A 187 9.86 0.13 -12.01
C ILE A 187 11.13 -0.67 -12.30
N GLU A 188 12.18 -0.02 -12.82
CA GLU A 188 13.48 -0.67 -13.07
C GLU A 188 14.10 -1.20 -11.76
N PHE A 189 14.15 -0.39 -10.71
CA PHE A 189 14.68 -0.80 -9.40
C PHE A 189 13.91 -1.98 -8.82
N ARG A 190 12.58 -1.91 -8.80
CA ARG A 190 11.71 -2.98 -8.33
C ARG A 190 11.94 -4.28 -9.10
N ASP A 191 11.92 -4.21 -10.43
CA ASP A 191 11.90 -5.38 -11.31
C ASP A 191 13.29 -6.01 -11.48
N LEU A 192 14.35 -5.23 -11.40
CA LEU A 192 15.72 -5.73 -11.58
C LEU A 192 16.45 -5.98 -10.26
N TYR A 193 16.21 -5.18 -9.22
CA TYR A 193 17.04 -5.18 -8.02
C TYR A 193 16.28 -5.57 -6.75
N LEU A 194 15.15 -4.95 -6.44
CA LEU A 194 14.44 -5.15 -5.17
C LEU A 194 13.98 -6.60 -4.97
N LYS A 195 13.58 -7.27 -6.04
CA LYS A 195 13.18 -8.69 -6.02
C LYS A 195 14.27 -9.66 -5.54
N HIS A 196 15.52 -9.25 -5.48
CA HIS A 196 16.64 -10.09 -5.01
C HIS A 196 16.86 -10.01 -3.50
N PHE A 197 16.13 -9.14 -2.81
CA PHE A 197 16.16 -9.05 -1.35
C PHE A 197 15.01 -9.86 -0.76
N ASP A 198 15.31 -10.77 0.16
CA ASP A 198 14.31 -11.62 0.81
C ASP A 198 13.47 -10.87 1.85
N ASN A 199 14.07 -9.87 2.51
CA ASN A 199 13.45 -9.12 3.60
C ASN A 199 13.38 -7.63 3.24
N PHE A 200 12.22 -7.17 2.83
CA PHE A 200 11.95 -5.75 2.65
C PHE A 200 10.51 -5.37 3.01
N GLN A 201 10.34 -4.14 3.42
CA GLN A 201 9.05 -3.50 3.71
C GLN A 201 8.95 -2.20 2.92
N ILE A 202 7.73 -1.84 2.51
CA ILE A 202 7.46 -0.58 1.83
C ILE A 202 6.26 0.07 2.51
N LEU A 203 6.44 1.28 3.02
CA LEU A 203 5.40 2.05 3.67
C LEU A 203 5.13 3.34 2.91
N SER A 204 3.88 3.82 2.91
CA SER A 204 3.59 5.19 2.52
C SER A 204 4.29 6.18 3.45
N ILE A 205 4.29 7.47 3.09
CA ILE A 205 4.78 8.54 3.98
C ILE A 205 3.98 8.62 5.29
N ASP A 206 2.73 8.13 5.33
CA ASP A 206 1.92 8.00 6.55
C ASP A 206 2.14 6.66 7.28
N TYR A 207 3.19 5.91 6.89
CA TYR A 207 3.61 4.63 7.47
C TYR A 207 2.61 3.48 7.33
N VAL A 208 1.76 3.51 6.32
CA VAL A 208 0.88 2.40 5.94
C VAL A 208 1.65 1.43 5.04
N ASP A 209 1.51 0.12 5.25
CA ASP A 209 2.12 -0.89 4.36
C ASP A 209 1.47 -0.81 2.97
N ILE A 210 2.27 -0.43 1.99
CA ILE A 210 1.89 -0.30 0.58
C ILE A 210 2.75 -1.18 -0.33
N LYS A 211 3.43 -2.17 0.24
CA LYS A 211 4.37 -3.03 -0.48
C LYS A 211 3.78 -3.56 -1.78
N TRP A 212 2.51 -3.94 -1.77
CA TRP A 212 1.84 -4.50 -2.93
C TRP A 212 1.30 -3.44 -3.90
N ASP A 213 0.98 -2.24 -3.41
CA ASP A 213 0.46 -1.15 -4.24
C ASP A 213 1.54 -0.62 -5.20
N VAL A 214 2.75 -0.42 -4.69
CA VAL A 214 3.88 0.10 -5.49
C VAL A 214 4.47 -0.94 -6.46
N TRP A 215 4.01 -2.20 -6.37
CA TRP A 215 4.27 -3.21 -7.39
C TRP A 215 3.40 -3.03 -8.64
N ASN A 216 2.35 -2.22 -8.57
CA ASN A 216 1.47 -1.92 -9.69
C ASN A 216 1.79 -0.54 -10.26
N ASP A 217 2.19 -0.49 -11.53
CA ASP A 217 2.60 0.74 -12.21
C ASP A 217 1.49 1.81 -12.20
N HIS A 218 0.23 1.39 -12.21
CA HIS A 218 -0.91 2.30 -12.15
C HIS A 218 -1.04 3.04 -10.81
N PHE A 219 -0.67 2.39 -9.70
CA PHE A 219 -0.74 3.03 -8.38
C PHE A 219 0.44 3.95 -8.07
N LEU A 220 1.53 3.82 -8.81
CA LEU A 220 2.66 4.73 -8.63
C LEU A 220 2.28 6.21 -8.82
N GLU A 221 1.24 6.49 -9.60
CA GLU A 221 0.75 7.87 -9.78
C GLU A 221 0.14 8.48 -8.51
N TYR A 222 -0.33 7.65 -7.59
CA TYR A 222 -0.92 8.09 -6.32
C TYR A 222 0.10 8.38 -5.22
N TYR A 223 1.35 7.92 -5.41
CA TYR A 223 2.42 8.12 -4.45
C TYR A 223 3.48 9.05 -5.04
N GLY A 224 3.69 10.20 -4.39
CA GLY A 224 4.79 11.10 -4.72
C GLY A 224 6.14 10.54 -4.23
N ALA A 225 6.09 9.85 -3.10
CA ALA A 225 7.20 9.15 -2.47
C ALA A 225 6.69 8.10 -1.48
N PHE A 226 7.57 7.17 -1.07
CA PHE A 226 7.29 6.17 -0.03
C PHE A 226 8.57 5.64 0.59
N MET A 227 8.44 5.07 1.78
CA MET A 227 9.56 4.54 2.55
C MET A 227 9.86 3.09 2.15
N VAL A 228 11.11 2.78 1.86
CA VAL A 228 11.59 1.42 1.57
C VAL A 228 12.60 1.00 2.63
N PHE A 229 12.40 -0.18 3.20
CA PHE A 229 13.28 -0.79 4.20
C PHE A 229 13.74 -2.15 3.70
N ILE A 230 15.03 -2.39 3.65
CA ILE A 230 15.63 -3.65 3.24
C ILE A 230 16.58 -4.14 4.32
N ASP A 231 16.35 -5.33 4.86
CA ASP A 231 17.28 -6.03 5.74
C ASP A 231 18.07 -7.05 4.90
N ASN A 232 19.20 -6.63 4.38
CA ASN A 232 20.12 -7.45 3.61
C ASN A 232 21.22 -8.00 4.50
N ARG A 233 20.87 -8.85 5.49
CA ARG A 233 21.86 -9.48 6.35
C ARG A 233 22.74 -10.41 5.52
N VAL A 234 23.94 -9.96 5.24
CA VAL A 234 24.97 -10.80 4.63
C VAL A 234 25.29 -11.94 5.58
N PRO A 235 25.16 -13.23 5.19
CA PRO A 235 25.65 -14.33 5.99
C PRO A 235 27.13 -14.11 6.26
N SER A 236 27.61 -14.39 7.48
CA SER A 236 28.97 -14.18 7.97
C SER A 236 30.07 -14.98 7.26
N THR A 237 29.82 -15.53 6.08
CA THR A 237 30.79 -16.24 5.25
C THR A 237 30.83 -15.68 3.83
N PRO A 238 32.02 -15.34 3.30
CA PRO A 238 32.18 -14.85 1.94
C PRO A 238 31.70 -15.91 0.93
N LYS A 239 30.72 -15.60 0.12
CA LYS A 239 30.37 -16.43 -1.03
C LYS A 239 31.47 -16.28 -2.08
N THR A 240 32.25 -17.33 -2.28
CA THR A 240 33.19 -17.45 -3.41
C THR A 240 32.38 -17.37 -4.71
N PRO A 241 32.88 -16.68 -5.77
CA PRO A 241 32.19 -16.66 -7.05
C PRO A 241 32.17 -18.08 -7.64
N GLY A 242 31.04 -18.71 -7.56
CA GLY A 242 30.83 -20.07 -8.07
C GLY A 242 29.47 -20.17 -8.71
N THR A 243 29.48 -20.62 -9.93
CA THR A 243 28.41 -21.10 -10.76
C THR A 243 27.23 -21.63 -9.96
N ILE A 244 26.03 -21.13 -10.22
CA ILE A 244 24.77 -21.63 -9.66
C ILE A 244 24.63 -23.09 -10.10
N VAL A 245 24.94 -24.04 -9.22
CA VAL A 245 24.56 -25.44 -9.33
C VAL A 245 23.41 -25.66 -8.36
N LEU A 246 22.25 -25.95 -8.87
CA LEU A 246 21.11 -26.45 -8.11
C LEU A 246 21.49 -27.77 -7.45
N ASP A 247 21.74 -27.77 -6.15
CA ASP A 247 21.98 -28.99 -5.39
C ASP A 247 20.68 -29.42 -4.71
N THR A 248 20.17 -30.54 -5.24
CA THR A 248 19.07 -31.29 -4.65
C THR A 248 19.65 -32.35 -3.71
N LYS A 249 19.57 -32.15 -2.40
CA LYS A 249 19.41 -33.17 -1.37
C LYS A 249 19.76 -32.69 0.03
N THR A 250 18.74 -32.49 0.88
CA THR A 250 18.72 -33.01 2.26
C THR A 250 17.27 -33.13 2.72
N SER A 251 16.93 -34.34 3.08
CA SER A 251 15.60 -34.77 3.50
C SER A 251 15.39 -34.58 4.98
N SER A 252 14.31 -33.88 5.35
CA SER A 252 13.62 -34.04 6.63
C SER A 252 12.13 -34.23 6.35
N PRO A 253 11.38 -35.01 7.12
CA PRO A 253 10.07 -35.52 6.72
C PRO A 253 9.05 -34.37 6.75
N VAL A 254 8.70 -33.92 5.55
CA VAL A 254 7.62 -33.00 5.31
C VAL A 254 6.35 -33.81 5.11
N ILE A 255 5.34 -33.51 5.93
CA ILE A 255 3.94 -33.84 5.64
C ILE A 255 3.66 -33.29 4.24
N PRO A 256 3.11 -34.06 3.29
CA PRO A 256 2.97 -33.58 1.92
C PRO A 256 1.94 -32.46 1.85
N ILE A 257 2.41 -31.24 1.89
CA ILE A 257 1.69 -30.12 1.29
C ILE A 257 1.73 -30.43 -0.20
N ARG A 258 0.56 -30.65 -0.80
CA ARG A 258 0.44 -30.74 -2.26
C ARG A 258 1.17 -29.54 -2.84
N SER A 259 2.19 -29.81 -3.67
CA SER A 259 2.93 -28.79 -4.37
C SER A 259 1.95 -27.86 -5.09
N ALA A 260 1.92 -26.59 -4.67
CA ALA A 260 1.30 -25.57 -5.49
C ALA A 260 2.00 -25.59 -6.83
N THR A 261 1.26 -25.89 -7.88
CA THR A 261 1.72 -25.72 -9.26
C THR A 261 2.16 -24.26 -9.38
N PRO A 262 3.33 -23.94 -9.94
CA PRO A 262 3.76 -22.55 -10.08
C PRO A 262 2.66 -21.81 -10.83
N ILE A 263 2.09 -20.79 -10.19
CA ILE A 263 1.16 -19.87 -10.84
C ILE A 263 1.85 -19.42 -12.12
N LYS A 264 1.17 -19.64 -13.25
CA LYS A 264 1.72 -19.33 -14.58
C LYS A 264 2.26 -17.91 -14.57
N GLN A 265 3.44 -17.70 -15.14
CA GLN A 265 4.22 -16.44 -15.25
C GLN A 265 3.44 -15.15 -15.62
N LYS A 266 2.12 -15.24 -15.89
CA LYS A 266 1.20 -14.10 -16.14
C LYS A 266 1.10 -13.11 -14.98
N TRP A 267 1.55 -13.46 -13.76
CA TRP A 267 1.22 -12.78 -12.51
C TRP A 267 2.41 -12.11 -11.82
N GLN A 268 3.53 -11.94 -12.50
CA GLN A 268 4.77 -11.40 -11.92
C GLN A 268 4.71 -9.91 -11.50
N HIS A 269 3.60 -9.19 -11.75
CA HIS A 269 3.53 -7.73 -11.61
C HIS A 269 2.31 -7.25 -10.80
N TRP A 270 1.87 -8.03 -9.79
CA TRP A 270 0.58 -7.77 -9.15
C TRP A 270 0.65 -7.49 -7.66
N PRO A 271 -0.25 -6.55 -7.17
CA PRO A 271 -0.70 -6.65 -5.80
C PRO A 271 -1.34 -8.02 -5.60
N ALA A 272 -1.28 -8.59 -4.39
CA ALA A 272 -1.83 -9.90 -4.11
C ALA A 272 -3.26 -9.99 -4.66
N PRO A 273 -3.59 -11.01 -5.48
CA PRO A 273 -4.94 -11.16 -5.98
C PRO A 273 -5.90 -11.18 -4.80
N THR A 274 -7.06 -10.56 -4.96
CA THR A 274 -8.03 -10.40 -3.91
C THR A 274 -9.30 -11.18 -4.23
N MET A 275 -9.78 -11.96 -3.27
CA MET A 275 -11.10 -12.57 -3.30
C MET A 275 -11.99 -11.88 -2.28
N GLU A 276 -12.97 -11.16 -2.76
CA GLU A 276 -14.00 -10.55 -1.95
C GLU A 276 -15.07 -11.58 -1.61
N ILE A 277 -15.50 -11.62 -0.36
CA ILE A 277 -16.44 -12.64 0.12
C ILE A 277 -17.79 -12.00 0.37
N THR A 278 -18.77 -12.36 -0.42
CA THR A 278 -20.18 -12.10 -0.11
C THR A 278 -20.68 -13.22 0.81
N THR A 279 -20.80 -12.93 2.10
CA THR A 279 -21.13 -13.94 3.11
C THR A 279 -22.60 -14.36 3.11
N ILE A 280 -23.48 -13.47 2.63
CA ILE A 280 -24.94 -13.68 2.59
C ILE A 280 -25.58 -12.83 1.48
N ILE A 281 -26.60 -13.36 0.83
CA ILE A 281 -27.49 -12.62 -0.09
C ILE A 281 -28.92 -12.80 0.40
N PRO A 282 -29.45 -11.87 1.24
CA PRO A 282 -30.78 -12.00 1.78
C PRO A 282 -31.86 -11.88 0.71
N GLU A 283 -33.01 -12.52 0.92
CA GLU A 283 -34.15 -12.47 -0.02
C GLU A 283 -34.72 -11.06 -0.20
N LYS A 284 -34.57 -10.21 0.81
CA LYS A 284 -35.08 -8.83 0.83
C LYS A 284 -33.98 -7.78 0.70
N GLY A 285 -32.80 -8.19 0.20
CA GLY A 285 -31.64 -7.33 0.07
C GLY A 285 -30.88 -7.05 1.37
N CYS A 286 -29.84 -6.26 1.24
CA CYS A 286 -29.00 -5.84 2.36
C CYS A 286 -29.79 -4.94 3.33
N VAL A 287 -29.62 -5.16 4.63
CA VAL A 287 -30.28 -4.39 5.71
C VAL A 287 -29.95 -2.89 5.67
N VAL A 288 -28.81 -2.53 5.09
CA VAL A 288 -28.38 -1.12 4.97
C VAL A 288 -29.12 -0.39 3.86
N ASP A 289 -29.58 -1.10 2.84
CA ASP A 289 -30.38 -0.58 1.70
C ASP A 289 -29.82 0.75 1.14
N CYS A 290 -28.51 0.82 0.91
CA CYS A 290 -27.86 2.02 0.38
C CYS A 290 -28.45 2.43 -0.97
N VAL A 291 -28.76 3.74 -1.15
CA VAL A 291 -29.33 4.25 -2.42
C VAL A 291 -28.40 4.08 -3.61
N PHE A 292 -27.10 4.03 -3.36
CA PHE A 292 -26.03 3.85 -4.35
C PHE A 292 -25.62 2.40 -4.56
N CYS A 293 -26.38 1.44 -4.02
CA CYS A 293 -26.14 0.01 -4.20
C CYS A 293 -27.26 -0.61 -5.05
N PRO A 294 -26.95 -1.18 -6.22
CA PRO A 294 -27.97 -1.74 -7.12
C PRO A 294 -28.38 -3.17 -6.69
N GLN A 295 -28.80 -3.32 -5.42
CA GLN A 295 -29.16 -4.60 -4.79
C GLN A 295 -30.23 -5.36 -5.54
N ARG A 296 -31.18 -4.63 -6.14
CA ARG A 296 -32.32 -5.24 -6.81
C ARG A 296 -31.91 -6.05 -8.03
N LEU A 297 -30.86 -5.62 -8.73
CA LEU A 297 -30.33 -6.40 -9.85
C LEU A 297 -29.82 -7.76 -9.37
N LEU A 298 -29.12 -7.79 -8.24
CA LEU A 298 -28.63 -9.02 -7.63
C LEU A 298 -29.77 -9.92 -7.12
N GLU A 299 -30.77 -9.33 -6.47
CA GLU A 299 -31.94 -10.06 -5.96
C GLU A 299 -32.71 -10.76 -7.08
N ASP A 300 -32.86 -10.08 -8.23
CA ASP A 300 -33.61 -10.58 -9.38
C ASP A 300 -32.92 -11.75 -10.10
N VAL A 301 -31.59 -11.83 -10.06
CA VAL A 301 -30.81 -12.82 -10.83
C VAL A 301 -30.19 -13.92 -9.98
N TYR A 302 -29.91 -13.66 -8.69
CA TYR A 302 -29.23 -14.62 -7.85
C TYR A 302 -30.09 -15.83 -7.51
N THR A 303 -29.57 -17.00 -7.80
CA THR A 303 -30.16 -18.28 -7.45
C THR A 303 -29.17 -19.16 -6.68
N GLY A 304 -29.65 -19.97 -5.76
CA GLY A 304 -28.81 -20.88 -5.00
C GLY A 304 -28.76 -20.56 -3.51
N THR A 305 -27.75 -21.10 -2.84
CA THR A 305 -27.55 -20.96 -1.38
C THR A 305 -27.32 -19.51 -1.03
N ARG A 306 -28.16 -18.94 -0.17
CA ARG A 306 -28.13 -17.51 0.18
C ARG A 306 -27.27 -17.20 1.39
N ILE A 307 -26.94 -18.19 2.20
CA ILE A 307 -26.12 -18.03 3.42
C ILE A 307 -24.91 -18.94 3.31
N LEU A 308 -23.73 -18.34 3.33
CA LEU A 308 -22.47 -19.07 3.43
C LEU A 308 -22.34 -19.58 4.88
N THR A 309 -22.30 -20.90 5.08
CA THR A 309 -22.01 -21.48 6.38
C THR A 309 -20.49 -21.53 6.61
N LEU A 310 -20.07 -21.62 7.87
CA LEU A 310 -18.64 -21.73 8.19
C LEU A 310 -18.00 -22.97 7.55
N ASP A 311 -18.70 -24.10 7.53
CA ASP A 311 -18.19 -25.34 6.93
C ASP A 311 -18.00 -25.20 5.41
N ASN A 312 -18.99 -24.61 4.74
CA ASN A 312 -18.90 -24.33 3.31
C ASN A 312 -17.78 -23.31 3.00
N PHE A 313 -17.65 -22.28 3.83
CA PHE A 313 -16.56 -21.32 3.70
C PHE A 313 -15.18 -22.00 3.79
N LYS A 314 -14.97 -22.87 4.77
CA LYS A 314 -13.72 -23.63 4.90
C LYS A 314 -13.38 -24.44 3.66
N ILE A 315 -14.38 -25.13 3.09
CA ILE A 315 -14.20 -25.89 1.84
C ILE A 315 -13.75 -24.99 0.69
N LEU A 316 -14.35 -23.80 0.56
CA LEU A 316 -14.05 -22.88 -0.52
C LEU A 316 -12.70 -22.17 -0.31
N ILE A 317 -12.43 -21.68 0.91
CA ILE A 317 -11.21 -20.94 1.20
C ILE A 317 -9.95 -21.83 1.11
N ASP A 318 -10.07 -23.12 1.44
CA ASP A 318 -8.96 -24.07 1.33
C ASP A 318 -8.52 -24.34 -0.12
N ARG A 319 -9.31 -23.94 -1.09
CA ARG A 319 -9.00 -24.01 -2.53
C ARG A 319 -8.33 -22.76 -3.08
N ILE A 320 -8.33 -21.67 -2.31
CA ILE A 320 -7.73 -20.40 -2.69
C ILE A 320 -6.26 -20.39 -2.24
N PRO A 321 -5.31 -19.99 -3.07
CA PRO A 321 -3.90 -19.84 -2.70
C PRO A 321 -3.72 -18.86 -1.54
N ARG A 322 -2.77 -19.15 -0.64
CA ARG A 322 -2.58 -18.39 0.62
C ARG A 322 -2.05 -16.97 0.43
N ASP A 323 -1.51 -16.65 -0.72
CA ASP A 323 -1.10 -15.31 -1.15
C ASP A 323 -2.27 -14.47 -1.68
N VAL A 324 -3.45 -15.05 -1.85
CA VAL A 324 -4.67 -14.32 -2.19
C VAL A 324 -5.24 -13.67 -0.95
N ARG A 325 -5.41 -12.35 -0.99
CA ARG A 325 -6.06 -11.57 0.07
C ARG A 325 -7.55 -11.88 0.12
N ILE A 326 -8.05 -12.14 1.32
CA ILE A 326 -9.48 -12.36 1.56
C ILE A 326 -10.07 -11.07 2.12
N THR A 327 -11.03 -10.50 1.39
CA THR A 327 -11.72 -9.28 1.79
C THR A 327 -13.15 -9.61 2.19
N PHE A 328 -13.50 -9.34 3.44
CA PHE A 328 -14.88 -9.45 3.93
C PHE A 328 -15.64 -8.17 3.56
N ALA A 329 -16.38 -8.25 2.45
CA ALA A 329 -17.09 -7.15 1.83
C ALA A 329 -18.17 -7.73 0.90
N GLY A 330 -18.13 -7.40 -0.38
CA GLY A 330 -19.00 -7.96 -1.42
C GLY A 330 -20.29 -7.16 -1.61
N PHE A 331 -21.27 -7.85 -2.14
CA PHE A 331 -22.52 -7.21 -2.52
C PHE A 331 -23.44 -6.87 -1.35
N THR A 332 -23.14 -7.34 -0.14
CA THR A 332 -23.96 -7.12 1.07
C THR A 332 -23.09 -6.88 2.29
N GLU A 333 -23.67 -6.37 3.38
CA GLU A 333 -22.97 -6.22 4.66
C GLU A 333 -22.52 -7.58 5.19
N PRO A 334 -21.20 -7.79 5.41
CA PRO A 334 -20.67 -9.10 5.79
C PRO A 334 -21.24 -9.66 7.09
N TRP A 335 -21.41 -8.82 8.11
CA TRP A 335 -21.91 -9.24 9.44
C TRP A 335 -23.43 -9.43 9.53
N MET A 336 -24.16 -9.34 8.43
CA MET A 336 -25.50 -9.95 8.36
C MET A 336 -25.43 -11.47 8.47
N ASN A 337 -24.26 -12.05 8.22
CA ASN A 337 -24.00 -13.46 8.46
C ASN A 337 -23.34 -13.66 9.83
N LYS A 338 -24.03 -14.37 10.72
CA LYS A 338 -23.55 -14.66 12.08
C LYS A 338 -22.22 -15.41 12.16
N TYR A 339 -21.79 -16.03 11.07
CA TYR A 339 -20.53 -16.77 10.99
C TYR A 339 -19.37 -15.91 10.47
N CYS A 340 -19.60 -14.63 10.15
CA CYS A 340 -18.60 -13.78 9.49
C CYS A 340 -17.29 -13.67 10.31
N THR A 341 -17.40 -13.45 11.62
CA THR A 341 -16.25 -13.41 12.54
C THR A 341 -15.45 -14.71 12.54
N ASP A 342 -16.12 -15.86 12.58
CA ASP A 342 -15.46 -17.18 12.56
C ASP A 342 -14.80 -17.45 11.20
N MET A 343 -15.41 -17.01 10.11
CA MET A 343 -14.84 -17.10 8.76
C MET A 343 -13.57 -16.26 8.64
N LEU A 344 -13.61 -15.02 9.13
CA LEU A 344 -12.47 -14.12 9.13
C LEU A 344 -11.27 -14.71 9.89
N LEU A 345 -11.53 -15.19 11.11
CA LEU A 345 -10.50 -15.82 11.93
C LEU A 345 -9.94 -17.08 11.26
N TYR A 346 -10.79 -17.91 10.68
CA TYR A 346 -10.33 -19.09 9.95
C TYR A 346 -9.43 -18.73 8.77
N ALA A 347 -9.83 -17.76 7.94
CA ALA A 347 -9.01 -17.33 6.80
C ALA A 347 -7.64 -16.78 7.26
N HIS A 348 -7.62 -16.01 8.35
CA HIS A 348 -6.40 -15.53 8.98
C HIS A 348 -5.53 -16.69 9.49
N GLU A 349 -6.10 -17.66 10.20
CA GLU A 349 -5.40 -18.86 10.69
C GLU A 349 -4.82 -19.71 9.55
N GLN A 350 -5.48 -19.71 8.39
CA GLN A 350 -4.96 -20.37 7.19
C GLN A 350 -3.81 -19.59 6.51
N GLY A 351 -3.48 -18.37 6.99
CA GLY A 351 -2.38 -17.56 6.49
C GLY A 351 -2.73 -16.62 5.34
N HIS A 352 -4.00 -16.39 5.06
CA HIS A 352 -4.41 -15.37 4.08
C HIS A 352 -4.22 -13.95 4.65
N PRO A 353 -3.76 -12.98 3.85
CA PRO A 353 -3.91 -11.57 4.17
C PRO A 353 -5.40 -11.22 4.28
N ILE A 354 -5.80 -10.47 5.30
CA ILE A 354 -7.21 -10.15 5.58
C ILE A 354 -7.45 -8.66 5.38
N SER A 355 -8.57 -8.32 4.75
CA SER A 355 -9.13 -6.97 4.77
C SER A 355 -10.65 -7.00 4.99
N VAL A 356 -11.17 -5.86 5.41
CA VAL A 356 -12.60 -5.71 5.76
C VAL A 356 -13.12 -4.40 5.20
N PHE A 357 -14.30 -4.45 4.60
CA PHE A 357 -15.11 -3.28 4.28
C PHE A 357 -16.51 -3.50 4.84
N THR A 358 -16.89 -2.72 5.85
CA THR A 358 -18.15 -2.92 6.58
C THR A 358 -18.81 -1.60 6.94
N THR A 359 -20.12 -1.63 7.07
CA THR A 359 -20.88 -0.52 7.67
C THR A 359 -20.93 -0.62 9.21
N GLY A 360 -20.42 -1.71 9.77
CA GLY A 360 -20.51 -2.01 11.21
C GLY A 360 -21.90 -2.51 11.66
N VAL A 361 -22.85 -2.64 10.72
CA VAL A 361 -24.19 -3.15 11.03
C VAL A 361 -24.11 -4.67 11.21
N GLY A 362 -24.63 -5.16 12.32
CA GLY A 362 -24.57 -6.58 12.68
C GLY A 362 -23.31 -6.98 13.44
N VAL A 363 -22.29 -6.15 13.48
CA VAL A 363 -21.08 -6.41 14.29
C VAL A 363 -21.37 -6.16 15.77
N SER A 364 -21.05 -7.12 16.62
CA SER A 364 -21.09 -6.94 18.07
C SER A 364 -19.75 -6.49 18.63
N VAL A 365 -19.74 -5.97 19.86
CA VAL A 365 -18.48 -5.66 20.57
C VAL A 365 -17.67 -6.95 20.80
N GLU A 366 -18.35 -8.08 21.05
CA GLU A 366 -17.69 -9.39 21.21
C GLU A 366 -17.00 -9.85 19.91
N ASP A 367 -17.61 -9.61 18.76
CA ASP A 367 -16.97 -9.86 17.46
C ASP A 367 -15.70 -9.02 17.31
N LEU A 368 -15.78 -7.72 17.60
CA LEU A 368 -14.66 -6.80 17.50
C LEU A 368 -13.49 -7.19 18.42
N GLU A 369 -13.77 -7.57 19.67
CA GLU A 369 -12.73 -8.04 20.60
C GLU A 369 -12.00 -9.30 20.10
N ARG A 370 -12.67 -10.13 19.30
CA ARG A 370 -12.07 -11.34 18.72
C ARG A 370 -11.17 -11.06 17.52
N ILE A 371 -11.45 -9.98 16.79
CA ILE A 371 -10.78 -9.67 15.52
C ILE A 371 -9.89 -8.44 15.57
N VAL A 372 -9.86 -7.70 16.68
CA VAL A 372 -9.15 -6.42 16.81
C VAL A 372 -7.64 -6.52 16.58
N ASP A 373 -7.04 -7.64 16.93
CA ASP A 373 -5.60 -7.88 16.83
C ASP A 373 -5.21 -8.66 15.53
N VAL A 374 -6.18 -8.88 14.63
CA VAL A 374 -5.88 -9.45 13.30
C VAL A 374 -5.11 -8.41 12.48
N PRO A 375 -3.97 -8.78 11.87
CA PRO A 375 -3.27 -7.88 10.96
C PRO A 375 -4.08 -7.68 9.68
N TYR A 376 -4.62 -6.47 9.50
CA TYR A 376 -5.39 -6.14 8.31
C TYR A 376 -4.48 -5.59 7.23
N HIS A 377 -4.62 -6.15 6.01
CA HIS A 377 -3.85 -5.78 4.83
C HIS A 377 -4.73 -4.99 3.87
N GLY A 378 -4.45 -3.69 3.72
CA GLY A 378 -5.20 -2.78 2.86
C GLY A 378 -4.45 -2.41 1.60
N ASN A 379 -5.23 -1.94 0.63
CA ASN A 379 -4.77 -1.03 -0.41
C ASN A 379 -4.85 0.42 0.15
N PRO A 380 -4.64 1.48 -0.66
CA PRO A 380 -4.71 2.88 -0.20
C PRO A 380 -5.95 3.27 0.61
N ASN A 381 -7.01 2.46 0.56
CA ASN A 381 -8.28 2.69 1.25
C ASN A 381 -8.38 2.02 2.64
N GLY A 382 -7.30 1.42 3.14
CA GLY A 382 -7.25 0.80 4.46
C GLY A 382 -7.57 -0.69 4.48
N GLY A 383 -7.05 -1.37 5.49
CA GLY A 383 -7.24 -2.81 5.71
C GLY A 383 -8.56 -3.13 6.41
N PHE A 384 -8.98 -2.27 7.35
CA PHE A 384 -10.29 -2.32 7.98
C PHE A 384 -11.01 -1.00 7.72
N THR A 385 -11.91 -0.97 6.75
CA THR A 385 -12.65 0.23 6.36
C THR A 385 -14.05 0.21 6.95
N LEU A 386 -14.36 1.23 7.76
CA LEU A 386 -15.69 1.45 8.33
C LEU A 386 -16.43 2.52 7.52
N HIS A 387 -17.52 2.12 6.87
CA HIS A 387 -18.40 3.06 6.19
C HIS A 387 -19.44 3.61 7.17
N LEU A 388 -19.36 4.90 7.47
CA LEU A 388 -20.24 5.60 8.39
C LEU A 388 -21.53 6.08 7.72
N PRO A 389 -22.64 6.21 8.47
CA PRO A 389 -23.85 6.82 7.94
C PRO A 389 -23.63 8.29 7.61
N ASP A 390 -24.17 8.72 6.49
CA ASP A 390 -24.16 10.11 6.05
C ASP A 390 -25.41 10.89 6.50
N ALA A 391 -25.29 12.21 6.55
CA ALA A 391 -26.37 13.10 7.00
C ALA A 391 -27.64 13.03 6.14
N GLU A 392 -27.50 12.65 4.88
CA GLU A 392 -28.61 12.50 3.95
C GLU A 392 -29.20 11.09 3.96
N MET A 393 -28.62 10.16 4.73
CA MET A 393 -29.00 8.76 4.78
C MET A 393 -29.00 8.10 3.39
N LEU A 394 -27.98 8.40 2.57
CA LEU A 394 -27.74 7.71 1.32
C LEU A 394 -27.31 6.27 1.60
N ALA A 395 -26.48 6.09 2.62
CA ALA A 395 -26.25 4.80 3.26
C ALA A 395 -27.21 4.67 4.46
N ARG A 396 -28.24 3.88 4.33
CA ARG A 396 -29.37 3.82 5.27
C ARG A 396 -29.08 2.92 6.46
N HIS A 397 -28.00 3.24 7.18
CA HIS A 397 -27.65 2.49 8.39
C HIS A 397 -28.76 2.56 9.43
N PRO A 398 -29.16 1.43 10.01
CA PRO A 398 -30.08 1.43 11.15
C PRO A 398 -29.35 1.96 12.40
N ILE A 399 -29.52 3.25 12.71
CA ILE A 399 -28.88 3.90 13.87
C ILE A 399 -29.58 3.50 15.16
N THR A 400 -29.28 2.29 15.62
CA THR A 400 -29.82 1.70 16.86
C THR A 400 -28.87 1.93 18.04
N PRO A 401 -29.34 1.82 19.30
CA PRO A 401 -28.46 1.86 20.47
C PRO A 401 -27.32 0.83 20.41
N GLY A 402 -27.58 -0.37 19.88
CA GLY A 402 -26.57 -1.41 19.67
C GLY A 402 -25.50 -0.97 18.67
N TYR A 403 -25.91 -0.42 17.53
CA TYR A 403 -25.01 0.13 16.53
C TYR A 403 -24.14 1.26 17.09
N LEU A 404 -24.73 2.20 17.82
CA LEU A 404 -23.99 3.28 18.47
C LEU A 404 -22.97 2.77 19.50
N LYS A 405 -23.28 1.69 20.23
CA LYS A 405 -22.34 1.02 21.15
C LYS A 405 -21.14 0.43 20.39
N THR A 406 -21.38 -0.21 19.26
CA THR A 406 -20.34 -0.75 18.38
C THR A 406 -19.44 0.38 17.86
N LEU A 407 -20.01 1.47 17.38
CA LEU A 407 -19.24 2.63 16.91
C LEU A 407 -18.43 3.31 18.04
N ALA A 408 -19.00 3.43 19.23
CA ALA A 408 -18.28 3.97 20.38
C ALA A 408 -17.09 3.09 20.78
N TRP A 409 -17.25 1.76 20.76
CA TRP A 409 -16.15 0.84 20.99
C TRP A 409 -15.05 0.99 19.91
N LEU A 410 -15.42 1.06 18.61
CA LEU A 410 -14.47 1.28 17.51
C LEU A 410 -13.72 2.61 17.67
N ARG A 411 -14.39 3.70 18.02
CA ARG A 411 -13.73 4.97 18.30
C ARG A 411 -12.65 4.84 19.38
N ASP A 412 -12.97 4.13 20.47
CA ASP A 412 -12.07 4.00 21.62
C ASP A 412 -10.90 3.03 21.36
N ASN A 413 -11.09 2.08 20.42
CA ASN A 413 -10.15 1.00 20.17
C ASN A 413 -9.55 0.96 18.76
N HIS A 414 -9.86 1.93 17.87
CA HIS A 414 -9.37 1.91 16.48
C HIS A 414 -7.83 1.85 16.39
N HIS A 415 -7.11 2.41 17.36
CA HIS A 415 -5.65 2.37 17.44
C HIS A 415 -5.08 0.93 17.59
N ARG A 416 -5.89 -0.05 18.00
CA ARG A 416 -5.54 -1.48 18.07
C ARG A 416 -5.79 -2.19 16.73
N ILE A 417 -6.59 -1.61 15.85
CA ILE A 417 -6.94 -2.20 14.56
C ILE A 417 -5.95 -1.68 13.53
N GLN A 418 -5.09 -2.55 13.05
CA GLN A 418 -4.11 -2.19 12.03
C GLN A 418 -4.82 -1.70 10.76
N ASN A 419 -4.32 -0.61 10.18
CA ASN A 419 -4.86 -0.04 8.93
C ASN A 419 -6.37 0.27 9.02
N PHE A 420 -6.81 0.81 10.15
CA PHE A 420 -8.19 1.25 10.33
C PHE A 420 -8.45 2.56 9.61
N THR A 421 -9.48 2.58 8.78
CA THR A 421 -9.95 3.79 8.09
C THR A 421 -11.45 3.95 8.20
N THR A 422 -11.92 5.18 8.02
CA THR A 422 -13.35 5.50 7.96
C THR A 422 -13.68 6.16 6.63
N MET A 423 -14.90 6.00 6.15
CA MET A 423 -15.42 6.73 4.99
C MET A 423 -16.90 7.08 5.16
N THR A 424 -17.38 8.03 4.38
CA THR A 424 -18.80 8.40 4.30
C THR A 424 -19.14 8.89 2.90
N MET A 425 -20.43 8.88 2.54
CA MET A 425 -20.92 9.36 1.24
C MET A 425 -21.41 10.82 1.30
N GLY A 426 -20.76 11.65 2.07
CA GLY A 426 -21.13 13.04 2.31
C GLY A 426 -20.73 13.46 3.72
N GLU A 427 -21.47 14.37 4.34
CA GLU A 427 -21.24 14.70 5.75
C GLU A 427 -21.65 13.52 6.65
N VAL A 428 -20.85 13.27 7.69
CA VAL A 428 -21.18 12.26 8.69
C VAL A 428 -22.50 12.59 9.39
N HIS A 429 -23.35 11.58 9.58
CA HIS A 429 -24.65 11.74 10.21
C HIS A 429 -24.53 12.37 11.61
N PRO A 430 -25.39 13.37 11.99
CA PRO A 430 -25.28 14.07 13.28
C PRO A 430 -25.21 13.16 14.50
N SER A 431 -25.95 12.02 14.49
CA SER A 431 -25.97 11.06 15.60
C SER A 431 -24.63 10.35 15.83
N VAL A 432 -23.70 10.33 14.88
CA VAL A 432 -22.39 9.66 14.97
C VAL A 432 -21.21 10.63 14.78
N LYS A 433 -21.46 11.87 14.38
CA LYS A 433 -20.41 12.88 14.14
C LYS A 433 -19.55 13.16 15.38
N HIS A 434 -20.10 13.01 16.57
CA HIS A 434 -19.36 13.15 17.84
C HIS A 434 -18.41 11.97 18.12
N LEU A 435 -18.54 10.86 17.40
CA LEU A 435 -17.67 9.69 17.49
C LEU A 435 -16.57 9.74 16.42
N PHE A 436 -16.91 10.17 15.19
CA PHE A 436 -16.03 10.18 14.04
C PHE A 436 -16.27 11.46 13.22
N ASP A 437 -15.50 12.50 13.47
CA ASP A 437 -15.57 13.79 12.77
C ASP A 437 -14.55 13.91 11.60
N TRP A 438 -13.64 12.94 11.47
CA TRP A 438 -12.55 12.95 10.48
C TRP A 438 -12.80 12.04 9.26
N ALA A 439 -13.98 11.43 9.12
CA ALA A 439 -14.25 10.53 8.01
C ALA A 439 -14.20 11.27 6.66
N PRO A 440 -13.36 10.84 5.71
CA PRO A 440 -13.32 11.42 4.39
C PRO A 440 -14.64 11.16 3.66
N SER A 441 -15.11 12.18 2.93
CA SER A 441 -16.29 12.05 2.07
C SER A 441 -15.88 11.53 0.71
N PHE A 442 -16.62 10.54 0.21
CA PHE A 442 -16.42 9.98 -1.11
C PHE A 442 -17.56 10.36 -2.06
N GLU A 443 -17.25 10.48 -3.33
CA GLU A 443 -18.22 10.71 -4.38
C GLU A 443 -18.95 9.41 -4.72
N MET A 444 -20.20 9.55 -5.17
CA MET A 444 -21.02 8.41 -5.56
C MET A 444 -20.65 7.94 -6.97
N TRP A 445 -20.31 6.67 -7.10
CA TRP A 445 -20.02 6.02 -8.37
C TRP A 445 -21.28 5.41 -8.99
N SER A 446 -21.33 5.31 -10.32
CA SER A 446 -22.46 4.70 -11.05
C SER A 446 -22.55 3.18 -10.89
N ARG A 447 -21.56 2.55 -10.26
CA ARG A 447 -21.42 1.09 -10.17
C ARG A 447 -21.42 0.43 -11.54
N ALA A 448 -20.52 0.89 -12.43
CA ALA A 448 -20.42 0.47 -13.82
C ALA A 448 -21.76 0.61 -14.58
N GLY A 449 -22.46 1.72 -14.36
CA GLY A 449 -23.76 2.00 -14.98
C GLY A 449 -24.96 1.27 -14.37
N ASN A 450 -24.75 0.35 -13.41
CA ASN A 450 -25.83 -0.43 -12.81
C ASN A 450 -26.86 0.43 -12.07
N LEU A 451 -26.45 1.54 -11.45
CA LEU A 451 -27.38 2.48 -10.82
C LEU A 451 -28.31 3.18 -11.83
N VAL A 452 -27.84 3.41 -13.06
CA VAL A 452 -28.68 3.95 -14.14
C VAL A 452 -29.72 2.91 -14.55
N ARG A 453 -29.32 1.65 -14.70
CA ARG A 453 -30.22 0.52 -15.00
C ARG A 453 -31.29 0.38 -13.91
N GLU A 454 -30.90 0.46 -12.64
CA GLU A 454 -31.83 0.36 -11.52
C GLU A 454 -32.70 1.63 -11.36
N SER A 455 -32.21 2.83 -11.72
CA SER A 455 -32.97 4.09 -11.62
C SER A 455 -34.20 4.10 -12.53
N LEU A 456 -34.18 3.33 -13.59
CA LEU A 456 -35.38 3.09 -14.41
C LEU A 456 -36.48 2.35 -13.63
N LEU A 457 -36.10 1.65 -12.55
CA LEU A 457 -36.98 0.90 -11.67
C LEU A 457 -37.32 1.67 -10.37
N LYS A 458 -36.48 2.66 -9.97
CA LYS A 458 -36.66 3.47 -8.76
C LYS A 458 -36.61 4.98 -9.08
N PRO A 459 -37.76 5.66 -9.27
CA PRO A 459 -37.80 7.11 -9.62
C PRO A 459 -37.08 8.04 -8.64
N LYS A 460 -36.90 7.63 -7.37
CA LYS A 460 -36.17 8.42 -6.37
C LYS A 460 -34.67 8.57 -6.71
N LEU A 461 -34.09 7.64 -7.46
CA LEU A 461 -32.70 7.72 -7.90
C LEU A 461 -32.47 8.77 -9.01
N LEU A 462 -33.49 9.11 -9.78
CA LEU A 462 -33.40 10.13 -10.83
C LEU A 462 -33.02 11.52 -10.28
N ASN A 463 -33.41 11.84 -9.04
CA ASN A 463 -33.04 13.10 -8.39
C ASN A 463 -31.57 13.16 -7.94
N LEU A 464 -30.90 12.02 -7.86
CA LEU A 464 -29.48 11.92 -7.52
C LEU A 464 -28.57 11.96 -8.75
N LYS A 465 -29.13 11.84 -9.96
CA LYS A 465 -28.38 11.81 -11.23
C LYS A 465 -27.44 13.01 -11.42
N ASN A 466 -27.76 14.16 -10.85
CA ASN A 466 -26.92 15.38 -10.91
C ASN A 466 -25.77 15.38 -9.88
N ARG A 467 -25.72 14.41 -8.97
CA ARG A 467 -24.66 14.26 -7.97
C ARG A 467 -23.62 13.20 -8.36
N TRP A 468 -23.90 12.46 -9.42
CA TRP A 468 -22.94 11.49 -9.93
C TRP A 468 -21.96 12.23 -10.83
N ASN A 469 -20.77 12.48 -10.32
CA ASN A 469 -19.65 12.93 -11.14
C ASN A 469 -19.14 11.80 -12.06
N SER A 470 -19.87 10.72 -12.16
CA SER A 470 -19.56 9.69 -13.13
C SER A 470 -19.72 10.27 -14.51
N VAL A 471 -18.60 10.52 -15.13
CA VAL A 471 -18.54 10.68 -16.57
C VAL A 471 -19.10 9.38 -17.15
N TYR A 472 -20.37 9.35 -17.49
CA TYR A 472 -20.98 8.25 -18.22
C TYR A 472 -20.30 8.18 -19.57
N HIS A 473 -19.37 7.27 -19.71
CA HIS A 473 -18.62 7.08 -20.95
C HIS A 473 -19.42 6.13 -21.84
N GLU A 474 -19.97 6.63 -22.92
CA GLU A 474 -20.50 5.81 -24.01
C GLU A 474 -19.33 5.46 -24.94
N GLY A 475 -19.00 4.19 -25.05
CA GLY A 475 -18.01 3.73 -26.02
C GLY A 475 -17.22 2.48 -25.57
N PRO A 476 -16.53 1.83 -26.50
CA PRO A 476 -15.74 0.65 -26.16
C PRO A 476 -14.57 1.06 -25.28
N ARG A 477 -14.57 0.56 -24.04
CA ARG A 477 -13.48 0.69 -23.09
C ARG A 477 -12.85 -0.67 -22.82
N THR A 478 -11.59 -0.67 -22.48
CA THR A 478 -10.93 -1.85 -21.96
C THR A 478 -10.90 -1.77 -20.44
N CYS A 479 -10.71 -2.90 -19.78
CA CYS A 479 -10.49 -2.94 -18.36
C CYS A 479 -9.20 -2.19 -18.02
N GLY A 480 -9.31 -0.97 -17.52
CA GLY A 480 -8.19 -0.22 -16.95
C GLY A 480 -7.95 -0.56 -15.51
N CYS A 481 -8.84 -1.36 -14.95
CA CYS A 481 -8.82 -1.77 -13.58
C CYS A 481 -8.13 -3.11 -13.49
N VAL A 482 -6.81 -3.05 -13.45
CA VAL A 482 -5.99 -4.23 -13.23
C VAL A 482 -6.36 -4.87 -11.88
N GLU A 483 -6.73 -4.08 -10.87
CA GLU A 483 -7.30 -4.56 -9.61
C GLU A 483 -8.56 -5.40 -9.76
N HIS A 484 -9.49 -4.99 -10.61
CA HIS A 484 -10.76 -5.70 -10.73
C HIS A 484 -10.65 -7.03 -11.48
N LEU A 485 -9.63 -7.23 -12.29
CA LEU A 485 -9.34 -8.54 -12.86
C LEU A 485 -8.93 -9.57 -11.81
N TYR A 486 -8.47 -9.12 -10.65
CA TYR A 486 -8.02 -9.97 -9.56
C TYR A 486 -8.72 -9.63 -8.24
N HIS A 487 -9.68 -8.76 -8.29
CA HIS A 487 -10.62 -8.47 -7.22
C HIS A 487 -11.95 -9.13 -7.54
N ASN A 488 -11.92 -10.45 -7.58
CA ASN A 488 -13.09 -11.26 -7.87
C ASN A 488 -13.98 -11.37 -6.62
N VAL A 489 -15.25 -11.67 -6.82
CA VAL A 489 -16.20 -11.83 -5.72
C VAL A 489 -16.71 -13.25 -5.67
N MET A 490 -16.56 -13.92 -4.54
CA MET A 490 -17.11 -15.22 -4.24
C MET A 490 -18.50 -15.08 -3.58
N LEU A 491 -19.47 -15.75 -4.12
CA LEU A 491 -20.85 -15.78 -3.66
C LEU A 491 -21.11 -16.97 -2.71
N PRO A 492 -22.20 -16.96 -1.90
CA PRO A 492 -22.50 -18.03 -0.95
C PRO A 492 -22.69 -19.43 -1.58
N ASN A 493 -23.05 -19.49 -2.85
CA ASN A 493 -23.19 -20.74 -3.62
C ASN A 493 -21.87 -21.23 -4.24
N GLY A 494 -20.73 -20.56 -3.96
CA GLY A 494 -19.41 -20.89 -4.47
C GLY A 494 -19.11 -20.34 -5.87
N ASP A 495 -20.05 -19.66 -6.52
CA ASP A 495 -19.76 -18.96 -7.77
C ASP A 495 -18.79 -17.82 -7.54
N VAL A 496 -17.88 -17.64 -8.48
CA VAL A 496 -16.95 -16.52 -8.53
C VAL A 496 -17.34 -15.62 -9.69
N VAL A 497 -17.59 -14.35 -9.39
CA VAL A 497 -17.91 -13.34 -10.40
C VAL A 497 -16.76 -12.37 -10.61
N LEU A 498 -16.77 -11.71 -11.75
CA LEU A 498 -15.68 -10.90 -12.26
C LEU A 498 -15.18 -9.85 -11.26
N CYS A 499 -16.08 -9.06 -10.71
CA CYS A 499 -15.74 -7.99 -9.75
C CYS A 499 -16.98 -7.50 -8.99
N CYS A 500 -16.76 -6.64 -7.99
CA CYS A 500 -17.82 -6.06 -7.14
C CYS A 500 -18.78 -5.09 -7.88
N MET A 501 -18.58 -4.87 -9.18
CA MET A 501 -19.52 -4.10 -10.01
C MET A 501 -20.51 -4.98 -10.78
N ASP A 502 -20.32 -6.30 -10.80
CA ASP A 502 -21.14 -7.25 -11.55
C ASP A 502 -22.41 -7.68 -10.80
N TYR A 503 -23.23 -6.70 -10.43
CA TYR A 503 -24.51 -6.94 -9.72
C TYR A 503 -25.53 -7.74 -10.54
N GLY A 504 -25.41 -7.73 -11.85
CA GLY A 504 -26.24 -8.52 -12.75
C GLY A 504 -25.79 -9.98 -12.89
N LEU A 505 -24.67 -10.36 -12.29
CA LEU A 505 -24.04 -11.67 -12.41
C LEU A 505 -23.85 -12.12 -13.88
N GLU A 506 -23.56 -11.15 -14.75
CA GLU A 506 -23.40 -11.39 -16.18
C GLU A 506 -22.04 -12.05 -16.52
N HIS A 507 -21.08 -12.00 -15.58
CA HIS A 507 -19.72 -12.50 -15.75
C HIS A 507 -19.34 -13.49 -14.64
N VAL A 508 -20.06 -14.59 -14.54
CA VAL A 508 -19.71 -15.72 -13.66
C VAL A 508 -18.53 -16.45 -14.29
N LEU A 509 -17.39 -16.46 -13.59
CA LEU A 509 -16.12 -17.03 -14.05
C LEU A 509 -16.06 -18.54 -13.86
N GLY A 510 -16.76 -19.04 -12.85
CA GLY A 510 -16.80 -20.44 -12.49
C GLY A 510 -17.28 -20.64 -11.06
N ASN A 511 -17.12 -21.87 -10.54
CA ASN A 511 -17.58 -22.24 -9.21
C ASN A 511 -16.48 -23.02 -8.44
N LEU A 512 -16.08 -22.52 -7.29
CA LEU A 512 -15.02 -23.09 -6.47
C LEU A 512 -15.38 -24.43 -5.80
N TYR A 513 -16.63 -24.87 -5.77
CA TYR A 513 -16.94 -26.24 -5.36
C TYR A 513 -16.53 -27.29 -6.39
N THR A 514 -16.46 -26.93 -7.67
CA THR A 514 -16.24 -27.87 -8.78
C THR A 514 -14.95 -27.61 -9.55
N GLN A 515 -14.38 -26.41 -9.47
CA GLN A 515 -13.21 -25.96 -10.22
C GLN A 515 -12.06 -25.56 -9.28
N THR A 516 -10.85 -25.47 -9.82
CA THR A 516 -9.69 -24.91 -9.09
C THR A 516 -9.74 -23.38 -9.12
N TYR A 517 -8.94 -22.74 -8.26
CA TYR A 517 -8.81 -21.28 -8.26
C TYR A 517 -8.32 -20.76 -9.61
N GLU A 518 -7.36 -21.45 -10.21
CA GLU A 518 -6.78 -21.10 -11.52
C GLU A 518 -7.80 -21.20 -12.67
N ASP A 519 -8.78 -22.08 -12.56
CA ASP A 519 -9.84 -22.23 -13.57
C ASP A 519 -10.85 -21.09 -13.54
N VAL A 520 -11.03 -20.44 -12.38
CA VAL A 520 -12.01 -19.35 -12.19
C VAL A 520 -11.38 -17.96 -12.31
N ILE A 521 -10.09 -17.86 -12.66
CA ILE A 521 -9.44 -16.57 -12.91
C ILE A 521 -9.75 -16.10 -14.32
N PRO A 522 -10.24 -14.85 -14.51
CA PRO A 522 -10.62 -14.35 -15.80
C PRO A 522 -9.44 -14.19 -16.75
N GLU A 523 -9.63 -14.46 -18.02
CA GLU A 523 -8.74 -13.99 -19.07
C GLU A 523 -8.98 -12.50 -19.33
N ALA A 524 -7.91 -11.72 -19.57
CA ALA A 524 -7.97 -10.27 -19.79
C ALA A 524 -8.97 -9.82 -20.89
N GLN A 525 -9.42 -10.76 -21.73
CA GLN A 525 -10.34 -10.50 -22.85
C GLN A 525 -11.82 -10.58 -22.45
N SER A 526 -12.19 -11.16 -21.30
CA SER A 526 -13.59 -11.43 -20.92
C SER A 526 -14.34 -10.22 -20.32
N CYS A 527 -13.65 -9.10 -20.08
CA CYS A 527 -14.19 -7.99 -19.28
C CYS A 527 -14.87 -6.86 -20.08
N ARG A 528 -15.06 -7.00 -21.38
CA ARG A 528 -15.35 -5.85 -22.27
C ARG A 528 -16.66 -5.13 -21.99
N ASP A 529 -17.73 -5.83 -21.64
CA ASP A 529 -19.05 -5.21 -21.58
C ASP A 529 -19.29 -4.43 -20.28
N LEU A 530 -18.94 -4.99 -19.13
CA LEU A 530 -19.04 -4.31 -17.83
C LEU A 530 -18.09 -3.11 -17.73
N CYS A 531 -16.86 -3.26 -18.24
CA CYS A 531 -15.85 -2.21 -18.19
C CYS A 531 -16.15 -1.01 -19.09
N ASN A 532 -16.99 -1.19 -20.12
CA ASN A 532 -17.46 -0.09 -20.97
C ASN A 532 -18.18 1.01 -20.19
N TYR A 533 -18.82 0.65 -19.08
CA TYR A 533 -19.62 1.55 -18.25
C TYR A 533 -18.97 1.83 -16.90
N CYS A 534 -17.81 1.23 -16.64
CA CYS A 534 -17.13 1.36 -15.37
C CYS A 534 -16.31 2.66 -15.32
N GLU A 535 -16.33 3.35 -14.18
CA GLU A 535 -15.55 4.56 -13.92
C GLU A 535 -14.05 4.31 -14.07
N ASN A 536 -13.61 3.08 -13.76
CA ASN A 536 -12.22 2.63 -13.90
C ASN A 536 -11.89 2.07 -15.31
N GLY A 537 -12.82 2.12 -16.26
CA GLY A 537 -12.52 1.73 -17.64
C GLY A 537 -11.57 2.71 -18.31
N VAL A 538 -10.66 2.23 -19.17
CA VAL A 538 -9.75 3.07 -19.96
C VAL A 538 -10.06 2.98 -21.44
N GLU A 539 -9.74 4.02 -22.18
CA GLU A 539 -9.86 3.98 -23.64
C GLU A 539 -8.88 2.93 -24.20
N PRO A 540 -9.31 2.13 -25.22
CA PRO A 540 -8.41 1.19 -25.87
C PRO A 540 -7.20 1.95 -26.43
N VAL A 541 -6.02 1.47 -26.13
CA VAL A 541 -4.79 1.97 -26.77
C VAL A 541 -4.92 1.68 -28.28
N LYS A 542 -4.89 2.76 -29.08
CA LYS A 542 -5.00 2.68 -30.56
C LYS A 542 -3.78 2.04 -31.18
#